data_b3b17bcfa6e8a66e0324ec525f4b1bcd
#
_entry.id   b3b17bcfa6e8a66e0324ec525f4b1bcd
#
_cell.length_a   1.000
_cell.length_b   1.000
_cell.length_c   1.000
_cell.angle_alpha   90.00
_cell.angle_beta   90.00
_cell.angle_gamma   90.00
#
_symmetry.space_group_name_H-M   'P 1'
#
loop_
_entity.id
_entity.type
_entity.pdbx_description
1 polymer ?
#
loop_
_entity_poly.entity_id
_entity_poly.type
_entity_poly.pdbx_seq_one_letter_code
_entity_poly.pdbx_strand_id
1 'polypeptide(L)'
;MIAICCTAAPAVITAAQADSPVRFLLTIGGYFDIAAALTAAITGAYRQEAGRRWHHRPPSAPAIGAFLIAIGLALSDSGDRERAREAGLAIMRRGAADLAACRAAMTPEGQAAIALVQERTPERIPERIAALPEAARIRVAELDPSRADLSGMRGALLALHGTDDDIMPWTESIAMSKAVPHGRAMIVPGLRHIGEESHLSLDAKLKLVAVARALLDWRDGVHATP
;
A
#
# COMPACT_ATOMS: atom_id res chain seq x y z
N MET A 1 -17.47 2.50 5.12
CA MET A 1 -16.71 1.99 3.95
C MET A 1 -15.64 1.03 4.46
N ILE A 2 -15.31 -0.02 3.70
CA ILE A 2 -14.20 -0.93 3.98
C ILE A 2 -13.29 -0.95 2.74
N ALA A 3 -11.99 -0.82 2.96
CA ALA A 3 -10.99 -0.85 1.90
C ALA A 3 -9.82 -1.76 2.29
N ILE A 4 -9.34 -2.53 1.33
CA ILE A 4 -8.40 -3.62 1.58
C ILE A 4 -7.17 -3.42 0.68
N CYS A 5 -5.97 -3.64 1.23
CA CYS A 5 -4.71 -3.60 0.48
C CYS A 5 -4.53 -2.25 -0.25
N CYS A 6 -4.23 -2.28 -1.54
CA CYS A 6 -3.99 -1.08 -2.36
C CYS A 6 -5.22 -0.16 -2.50
N THR A 7 -6.45 -0.63 -2.24
CA THR A 7 -7.64 0.21 -2.27
C THR A 7 -7.76 1.12 -1.04
N ALA A 8 -6.97 0.90 0.00
CA ALA A 8 -6.96 1.74 1.20
C ALA A 8 -6.55 3.20 0.89
N ALA A 9 -5.54 3.39 0.04
CA ALA A 9 -5.04 4.70 -0.33
C ALA A 9 -6.11 5.60 -1.00
N PRO A 10 -6.73 5.20 -2.14
CA PRO A 10 -7.78 6.01 -2.73
C PRO A 10 -9.00 6.15 -1.83
N ALA A 11 -9.31 5.17 -0.97
CA ALA A 11 -10.42 5.26 -0.04
C ALA A 11 -10.20 6.34 1.02
N VAL A 12 -8.99 6.46 1.58
CA VAL A 12 -8.64 7.51 2.55
C VAL A 12 -8.69 8.89 1.89
N ILE A 13 -8.10 9.04 0.69
CA ILE A 13 -8.13 10.30 -0.06
C ILE A 13 -9.58 10.73 -0.35
N THR A 14 -10.44 9.79 -0.77
CA THR A 14 -11.86 10.06 -1.03
C THR A 14 -12.63 10.40 0.24
N ALA A 15 -12.34 9.71 1.35
CA ALA A 15 -13.00 9.96 2.63
C ALA A 15 -12.64 11.32 3.23
N ALA A 16 -11.49 11.89 2.85
CA ALA A 16 -11.04 13.20 3.31
C ALA A 16 -11.63 14.39 2.51
N GLN A 17 -12.32 14.14 1.38
CA GLN A 17 -12.95 15.20 0.61
C GLN A 17 -14.08 15.88 1.42
N ALA A 18 -14.25 17.19 1.22
CA ALA A 18 -15.12 18.02 2.06
C ALA A 18 -16.59 17.59 2.05
N ASP A 19 -17.07 17.01 0.95
CA ASP A 19 -18.45 16.53 0.72
C ASP A 19 -18.58 15.01 0.90
N SER A 20 -17.54 14.35 1.38
CA SER A 20 -17.53 12.88 1.53
C SER A 20 -18.62 12.41 2.51
N PRO A 21 -19.50 11.47 2.10
CA PRO A 21 -20.51 10.89 2.98
C PRO A 21 -19.94 9.81 3.92
N VAL A 22 -18.64 9.57 3.89
CA VAL A 22 -17.99 8.50 4.66
C VAL A 22 -17.94 8.88 6.13
N ARG A 23 -18.76 8.21 6.94
CA ARG A 23 -18.77 8.39 8.40
C ARG A 23 -17.72 7.56 9.12
N PHE A 24 -17.36 6.42 8.56
CA PHE A 24 -16.25 5.59 9.03
C PHE A 24 -15.60 4.85 7.86
N LEU A 25 -14.31 4.60 8.01
CA LEU A 25 -13.50 3.84 7.08
C LEU A 25 -12.70 2.79 7.87
N LEU A 26 -12.86 1.52 7.50
CA LEU A 26 -11.95 0.46 7.90
C LEU A 26 -10.98 0.22 6.74
N THR A 27 -9.68 0.35 7.00
CA THR A 27 -8.64 -0.10 6.06
C THR A 27 -7.97 -1.34 6.61
N ILE A 28 -7.63 -2.30 5.73
CA ILE A 28 -7.00 -3.55 6.11
C ILE A 28 -5.76 -3.77 5.23
N GLY A 29 -4.57 -3.80 5.83
CA GLY A 29 -3.31 -4.06 5.11
C GLY A 29 -2.97 -2.98 4.06
N GLY A 30 -3.38 -1.73 4.29
CA GLY A 30 -3.15 -0.63 3.37
C GLY A 30 -1.79 0.04 3.55
N TYR A 31 -1.43 0.93 2.61
CA TYR A 31 -0.28 1.81 2.72
C TYR A 31 -0.69 3.27 2.85
N PHE A 32 0.21 4.10 3.38
CA PHE A 32 0.05 5.54 3.56
C PHE A 32 0.99 6.34 2.66
N ASP A 33 2.27 5.97 2.62
CA ASP A 33 3.30 6.59 1.78
C ASP A 33 3.67 5.61 0.65
N ILE A 34 3.44 6.02 -0.59
CA ILE A 34 3.66 5.13 -1.74
C ILE A 34 5.16 4.87 -1.97
N ALA A 35 6.05 5.81 -1.64
CA ALA A 35 7.49 5.58 -1.77
C ALA A 35 7.97 4.58 -0.72
N ALA A 36 7.45 4.65 0.52
CA ALA A 36 7.71 3.67 1.56
C ALA A 36 7.15 2.28 1.18
N ALA A 37 5.93 2.23 0.64
CA ALA A 37 5.31 1.00 0.16
C ALA A 37 6.10 0.35 -0.98
N LEU A 38 6.53 1.12 -1.98
CA LEU A 38 7.38 0.66 -3.08
C LEU A 38 8.74 0.19 -2.57
N THR A 39 9.36 0.92 -1.63
CA THR A 39 10.62 0.51 -1.01
C THR A 39 10.46 -0.85 -0.33
N ALA A 40 9.44 -1.02 0.50
CA ALA A 40 9.20 -2.27 1.19
C ALA A 40 8.88 -3.43 0.23
N ALA A 41 8.05 -3.19 -0.78
CA ALA A 41 7.69 -4.21 -1.76
C ALA A 41 8.90 -4.69 -2.58
N ILE A 42 9.71 -3.75 -3.09
CA ILE A 42 10.78 -4.01 -4.05
C ILE A 42 12.05 -4.51 -3.35
N THR A 43 12.43 -3.89 -2.23
CA THR A 43 13.70 -4.18 -1.55
C THR A 43 13.54 -5.02 -0.28
N GLY A 44 12.32 -5.18 0.21
CA GLY A 44 12.03 -5.78 1.51
C GLY A 44 12.38 -4.88 2.70
N ALA A 45 12.93 -3.69 2.45
CA ALA A 45 13.35 -2.77 3.50
C ALA A 45 12.21 -1.82 3.91
N TYR A 46 12.01 -1.64 5.22
CA TYR A 46 11.04 -0.68 5.77
C TYR A 46 11.55 -0.09 7.08
N ARG A 47 10.97 1.02 7.52
CA ARG A 47 11.33 1.67 8.79
C ARG A 47 10.18 1.54 9.78
N GLN A 48 10.52 1.24 11.04
CA GLN A 48 9.60 1.34 12.15
C GLN A 48 9.72 2.74 12.75
N GLU A 49 8.65 3.52 12.67
CA GLU A 49 8.59 4.94 13.05
C GLU A 49 9.58 5.81 12.23
N ALA A 50 9.79 7.06 12.62
CA ALA A 50 10.78 7.95 12.00
C ALA A 50 12.25 7.53 12.27
N GLY A 51 12.48 6.26 12.64
CA GLY A 51 13.81 5.73 12.94
C GLY A 51 14.72 5.66 11.71
N ARG A 52 16.04 5.81 11.95
CA ARG A 52 17.05 5.72 10.88
C ARG A 52 17.34 4.28 10.44
N ARG A 53 16.93 3.27 11.23
CA ARG A 53 17.28 1.87 11.00
C ARG A 53 16.31 1.21 10.01
N TRP A 54 16.84 0.53 9.02
CA TRP A 54 16.09 -0.37 8.17
C TRP A 54 15.82 -1.70 8.86
N HIS A 55 14.59 -2.16 8.77
CA HIS A 55 14.18 -3.54 9.00
C HIS A 55 14.04 -4.21 7.65
N HIS A 56 14.27 -5.51 7.59
CA HIS A 56 14.24 -6.25 6.34
C HIS A 56 13.33 -7.46 6.44
N ARG A 57 12.65 -7.72 5.35
CA ARG A 57 11.87 -8.93 5.07
C ARG A 57 12.09 -9.32 3.61
N PRO A 58 11.67 -10.50 3.14
CA PRO A 58 11.69 -10.80 1.70
C PRO A 58 10.89 -9.77 0.90
N PRO A 59 11.36 -9.39 -0.31
CA PRO A 59 10.58 -8.59 -1.25
C PRO A 59 9.25 -9.28 -1.59
N SER A 60 8.20 -8.49 -1.80
CA SER A 60 6.86 -9.02 -2.08
C SER A 60 6.60 -9.13 -3.58
N ALA A 61 6.73 -10.32 -4.15
CA ALA A 61 6.45 -10.55 -5.56
C ALA A 61 5.03 -10.11 -5.98
N PRO A 62 3.94 -10.40 -5.21
CA PRO A 62 2.61 -9.88 -5.54
C PRO A 62 2.55 -8.35 -5.61
N ALA A 63 3.15 -7.65 -4.65
CA ALA A 63 3.16 -6.18 -4.63
C ALA A 63 4.01 -5.62 -5.77
N ILE A 64 5.19 -6.17 -6.05
CA ILE A 64 6.05 -5.76 -7.18
C ILE A 64 5.28 -5.88 -8.49
N GLY A 65 4.61 -7.02 -8.72
CA GLY A 65 3.83 -7.23 -9.93
C GLY A 65 2.66 -6.26 -10.07
N ALA A 66 1.91 -6.02 -8.98
CA ALA A 66 0.81 -5.06 -8.97
C ALA A 66 1.28 -3.62 -9.24
N PHE A 67 2.37 -3.19 -8.62
CA PHE A 67 2.95 -1.86 -8.87
C PHE A 67 3.47 -1.72 -10.31
N LEU A 68 4.12 -2.74 -10.87
CA LEU A 68 4.57 -2.71 -12.26
C LEU A 68 3.39 -2.57 -13.23
N ILE A 69 2.29 -3.28 -13.00
CA ILE A 69 1.06 -3.14 -13.80
C ILE A 69 0.50 -1.72 -13.68
N ALA A 70 0.38 -1.20 -12.45
CA ALA A 70 -0.18 0.13 -12.21
C ALA A 70 0.64 1.26 -12.86
N ILE A 71 1.97 1.20 -12.75
CA ILE A 71 2.88 2.14 -13.42
C ILE A 71 2.81 1.96 -14.93
N GLY A 72 2.76 0.72 -15.40
CA GLY A 72 2.65 0.37 -16.81
C GLY A 72 1.45 1.01 -17.50
N LEU A 73 0.30 1.14 -16.82
CA LEU A 73 -0.90 1.78 -17.37
C LEU A 73 -0.69 3.26 -17.75
N ALA A 74 0.31 3.92 -17.17
CA ALA A 74 0.62 5.32 -17.45
C ALA A 74 1.74 5.52 -18.49
N LEU A 75 2.29 4.44 -19.07
CA LEU A 75 3.29 4.53 -20.13
C LEU A 75 2.64 4.95 -21.46
N SER A 76 3.36 5.74 -22.25
CA SER A 76 2.85 6.27 -23.51
C SER A 76 2.72 5.19 -24.59
N ASP A 77 3.71 4.30 -24.68
CA ASP A 77 3.74 3.23 -25.68
C ASP A 77 2.84 2.05 -25.28
N SER A 78 2.02 1.60 -26.24
CA SER A 78 1.08 0.48 -25.98
C SER A 78 1.78 -0.87 -25.82
N GLY A 79 2.90 -1.08 -26.52
CA GLY A 79 3.71 -2.28 -26.36
C GLY A 79 4.37 -2.36 -25.00
N ASP A 80 4.83 -1.22 -24.48
CA ASP A 80 5.39 -1.13 -23.12
C ASP A 80 4.33 -1.39 -22.06
N ARG A 81 3.11 -0.86 -22.24
CA ARG A 81 1.98 -1.18 -21.33
C ARG A 81 1.70 -2.67 -21.26
N GLU A 82 1.64 -3.33 -22.42
CA GLU A 82 1.38 -4.77 -22.47
C GLU A 82 2.52 -5.57 -21.86
N ARG A 83 3.79 -5.24 -22.18
CA ARG A 83 4.96 -5.92 -21.58
C ARG A 83 5.02 -5.74 -20.07
N ALA A 84 4.73 -4.54 -19.56
CA ALA A 84 4.67 -4.28 -18.12
C ALA A 84 3.55 -5.11 -17.45
N ARG A 85 2.38 -5.22 -18.11
CA ARG A 85 1.27 -6.04 -17.64
C ARG A 85 1.63 -7.52 -17.60
N GLU A 86 2.20 -8.05 -18.67
CA GLU A 86 2.61 -9.45 -18.76
C GLU A 86 3.70 -9.80 -17.73
N ALA A 87 4.73 -8.96 -17.62
CA ALA A 87 5.79 -9.13 -16.64
C ALA A 87 5.24 -9.06 -15.20
N GLY A 88 4.36 -8.09 -14.91
CA GLY A 88 3.72 -7.96 -13.61
C GLY A 88 2.88 -9.18 -13.25
N LEU A 89 2.05 -9.68 -14.17
CA LEU A 89 1.28 -10.91 -13.98
C LEU A 89 2.19 -12.13 -13.79
N ALA A 90 3.29 -12.22 -14.52
CA ALA A 90 4.26 -13.30 -14.36
C ALA A 90 4.91 -13.28 -12.97
N ILE A 91 5.31 -12.10 -12.48
CA ILE A 91 5.85 -11.93 -11.14
C ILE A 91 4.81 -12.34 -10.09
N MET A 92 3.55 -11.87 -10.20
CA MET A 92 2.49 -12.22 -9.25
C MET A 92 2.21 -13.72 -9.19
N ARG A 93 2.19 -14.40 -10.33
CA ARG A 93 1.81 -15.82 -10.43
C ARG A 93 2.94 -16.79 -10.15
N ARG A 94 4.16 -16.44 -10.55
CA ARG A 94 5.33 -17.32 -10.56
C ARG A 94 6.48 -16.84 -9.70
N GLY A 95 6.34 -15.66 -9.07
CA GLY A 95 7.40 -15.02 -8.26
C GLY A 95 8.50 -14.35 -9.09
N ALA A 96 8.51 -14.51 -10.42
CA ALA A 96 9.56 -13.98 -11.28
C ALA A 96 9.09 -13.74 -12.72
N ALA A 97 9.80 -12.85 -13.43
CA ALA A 97 9.73 -12.66 -14.87
C ALA A 97 11.15 -12.37 -15.40
N ASP A 98 11.40 -12.60 -16.70
CA ASP A 98 12.62 -12.17 -17.36
C ASP A 98 12.57 -10.65 -17.60
N LEU A 99 12.90 -9.89 -16.55
CA LEU A 99 12.90 -8.44 -16.61
C LEU A 99 14.02 -7.87 -17.48
N ALA A 100 15.11 -8.65 -17.75
CA ALA A 100 16.18 -8.21 -18.63
C ALA A 100 15.71 -8.21 -20.08
N ALA A 101 15.12 -9.31 -20.55
CA ALA A 101 14.54 -9.39 -21.88
C ALA A 101 13.37 -8.40 -22.05
N CYS A 102 12.49 -8.29 -21.04
CA CYS A 102 11.40 -7.32 -21.04
C CYS A 102 11.93 -5.90 -21.23
N ARG A 103 12.92 -5.47 -20.44
CA ARG A 103 13.54 -4.15 -20.51
C ARG A 103 14.19 -3.87 -21.88
N ALA A 104 14.90 -4.84 -22.45
CA ALA A 104 15.57 -4.68 -23.74
C ALA A 104 14.59 -4.42 -24.90
N ALA A 105 13.34 -4.88 -24.78
CA ALA A 105 12.28 -4.71 -25.76
C ALA A 105 11.42 -3.46 -25.57
N MET A 106 11.71 -2.64 -24.54
CA MET A 106 10.92 -1.46 -24.17
C MET A 106 11.58 -0.14 -24.60
N THR A 107 10.77 0.89 -24.74
CA THR A 107 11.22 2.27 -24.89
C THR A 107 11.92 2.76 -23.61
N PRO A 108 12.64 3.91 -23.64
CA PRO A 108 13.24 4.50 -22.44
C PRO A 108 12.24 4.67 -21.27
N GLU A 109 10.98 5.00 -21.55
CA GLU A 109 9.91 5.11 -20.54
C GLU A 109 9.65 3.77 -19.85
N GLY A 110 9.44 2.71 -20.63
CA GLY A 110 9.24 1.38 -20.10
C GLY A 110 10.46 0.84 -19.36
N GLN A 111 11.66 1.14 -19.87
CA GLN A 111 12.92 0.79 -19.20
C GLN A 111 13.06 1.42 -17.82
N ALA A 112 12.57 2.66 -17.62
CA ALA A 112 12.55 3.31 -16.31
C ALA A 112 11.62 2.58 -15.33
N ALA A 113 10.44 2.12 -15.76
CA ALA A 113 9.53 1.33 -14.95
C ALA A 113 10.15 -0.01 -14.52
N ILE A 114 10.82 -0.71 -15.44
CA ILE A 114 11.54 -1.95 -15.11
C ILE A 114 12.70 -1.68 -14.16
N ALA A 115 13.47 -0.58 -14.37
CA ALA A 115 14.58 -0.22 -13.50
C ALA A 115 14.14 0.05 -12.06
N LEU A 116 12.96 0.62 -11.86
CA LEU A 116 12.38 0.80 -10.52
C LEU A 116 12.15 -0.56 -9.83
N VAL A 117 11.48 -1.50 -10.46
CA VAL A 117 11.16 -2.80 -9.81
C VAL A 117 12.39 -3.72 -9.70
N GLN A 118 13.48 -3.43 -10.41
CA GLN A 118 14.77 -4.12 -10.29
C GLN A 118 15.70 -3.51 -9.24
N GLU A 119 15.36 -2.33 -8.67
CA GLU A 119 16.21 -1.69 -7.66
C GLU A 119 16.30 -2.56 -6.39
N ARG A 120 17.48 -2.54 -5.75
CA ARG A 120 17.72 -3.33 -4.53
C ARG A 120 18.19 -2.47 -3.36
N THR A 121 18.49 -1.20 -3.63
CA THR A 121 18.97 -0.23 -2.65
C THR A 121 17.82 0.64 -2.20
N PRO A 122 17.34 0.54 -0.94
CA PRO A 122 16.17 1.28 -0.45
C PRO A 122 16.26 2.80 -0.66
N GLU A 123 17.45 3.36 -0.45
CA GLU A 123 17.70 4.79 -0.57
C GLU A 123 17.55 5.31 -2.01
N ARG A 124 17.64 4.43 -3.01
CA ARG A 124 17.53 4.79 -4.43
C ARG A 124 16.12 4.70 -4.99
N ILE A 125 15.16 4.14 -4.24
CA ILE A 125 13.77 4.06 -4.70
C ILE A 125 13.17 5.44 -5.00
N PRO A 126 13.36 6.49 -4.18
CA PRO A 126 12.87 7.83 -4.53
C PRO A 126 13.46 8.37 -5.84
N GLU A 127 14.76 8.14 -6.09
CA GLU A 127 15.41 8.52 -7.35
C GLU A 127 14.80 7.78 -8.55
N ARG A 128 14.51 6.46 -8.39
CA ARG A 128 13.86 5.66 -9.44
C ARG A 128 12.43 6.11 -9.72
N ILE A 129 11.68 6.51 -8.68
CA ILE A 129 10.34 7.10 -8.86
C ILE A 129 10.44 8.43 -9.61
N ALA A 130 11.42 9.28 -9.28
CA ALA A 130 11.65 10.56 -9.96
C ALA A 130 12.07 10.39 -11.43
N ALA A 131 12.70 9.27 -11.78
CA ALA A 131 13.10 8.94 -13.14
C ALA A 131 11.97 8.34 -14.00
N LEU A 132 10.79 8.07 -13.44
CA LEU A 132 9.63 7.63 -14.21
C LEU A 132 9.15 8.75 -15.16
N PRO A 133 8.48 8.39 -16.29
CA PRO A 133 7.79 9.36 -17.13
C PRO A 133 6.81 10.22 -16.33
N GLU A 134 6.57 11.43 -16.78
CA GLU A 134 5.71 12.38 -16.06
C GLU A 134 4.32 11.81 -15.76
N ALA A 135 3.67 11.18 -16.73
CA ALA A 135 2.36 10.57 -16.53
C ALA A 135 2.39 9.47 -15.44
N ALA A 136 3.44 8.66 -15.38
CA ALA A 136 3.58 7.64 -14.34
C ALA A 136 3.86 8.28 -12.97
N ARG A 137 4.66 9.36 -12.90
CA ARG A 137 4.89 10.10 -11.64
C ARG A 137 3.61 10.75 -11.10
N ILE A 138 2.79 11.33 -11.99
CA ILE A 138 1.48 11.89 -11.62
C ILE A 138 0.60 10.77 -11.04
N ARG A 139 0.52 9.63 -11.72
CA ARG A 139 -0.27 8.49 -11.24
C ARG A 139 0.20 7.97 -9.88
N VAL A 140 1.51 7.87 -9.67
CA VAL A 140 2.07 7.50 -8.37
C VAL A 140 1.68 8.53 -7.30
N ALA A 141 1.76 9.82 -7.61
CA ALA A 141 1.40 10.89 -6.68
C ALA A 141 -0.10 10.92 -6.33
N GLU A 142 -0.98 10.64 -7.30
CA GLU A 142 -2.44 10.55 -7.07
C GLU A 142 -2.83 9.40 -6.13
N LEU A 143 -2.01 8.37 -6.06
CA LEU A 143 -2.20 7.20 -5.19
C LEU A 143 -1.45 7.30 -3.85
N ASP A 144 -0.96 8.48 -3.51
CA ASP A 144 -0.14 8.73 -2.32
C ASP A 144 -0.91 9.51 -1.25
N PRO A 145 -1.54 8.85 -0.26
CA PRO A 145 -2.26 9.56 0.81
C PRO A 145 -1.38 10.51 1.62
N SER A 146 -0.08 10.27 1.71
CA SER A 146 0.84 11.12 2.47
C SER A 146 0.97 12.54 1.89
N ARG A 147 0.58 12.72 0.63
CA ARG A 147 0.59 13.99 -0.11
C ARG A 147 -0.77 14.69 -0.13
N ALA A 148 -1.83 14.01 0.32
CA ALA A 148 -3.17 14.56 0.37
C ALA A 148 -3.41 15.32 1.68
N ASP A 149 -4.25 16.36 1.62
CA ASP A 149 -4.76 16.97 2.84
C ASP A 149 -5.84 16.07 3.44
N LEU A 150 -5.48 15.36 4.50
CA LEU A 150 -6.38 14.47 5.22
C LEU A 150 -7.01 15.12 6.46
N SER A 151 -6.68 16.37 6.76
CA SER A 151 -7.20 17.10 7.94
C SER A 151 -8.70 17.32 7.88
N GLY A 152 -9.29 17.35 6.67
CA GLY A 152 -10.71 17.50 6.42
C GLY A 152 -11.54 16.22 6.64
N MET A 153 -10.93 15.07 6.95
CA MET A 153 -11.66 13.83 7.15
C MET A 153 -12.54 13.88 8.39
N ARG A 154 -13.87 13.92 8.19
CA ARG A 154 -14.87 13.98 9.27
C ARG A 154 -15.20 12.61 9.87
N GLY A 155 -15.04 11.56 9.08
CA GLY A 155 -15.31 10.18 9.50
C GLY A 155 -14.18 9.60 10.33
N ALA A 156 -14.50 8.60 11.14
CA ALA A 156 -13.50 7.84 11.88
C ALA A 156 -12.74 6.87 10.94
N LEU A 157 -11.42 6.73 11.16
CA LEU A 157 -10.58 5.74 10.51
C LEU A 157 -10.16 4.67 11.51
N LEU A 158 -10.35 3.40 11.16
CA LEU A 158 -9.72 2.26 11.81
C LEU A 158 -8.80 1.57 10.82
N ALA A 159 -7.49 1.66 11.04
CA ALA A 159 -6.48 1.01 10.20
C ALA A 159 -6.05 -0.30 10.85
N LEU A 160 -6.56 -1.42 10.32
CA LEU A 160 -6.21 -2.77 10.76
C LEU A 160 -5.02 -3.29 9.98
N HIS A 161 -4.02 -3.84 10.67
CA HIS A 161 -2.84 -4.44 10.03
C HIS A 161 -2.27 -5.59 10.85
N GLY A 162 -1.70 -6.57 10.18
CA GLY A 162 -0.99 -7.67 10.80
C GLY A 162 0.51 -7.40 10.95
N THR A 163 1.12 -7.85 12.04
CA THR A 163 2.59 -7.77 12.18
C THR A 163 3.31 -8.63 11.15
N ASP A 164 2.67 -9.72 10.72
CA ASP A 164 3.24 -10.73 9.85
C ASP A 164 2.79 -10.56 8.39
N ASP A 165 2.20 -9.39 8.07
CA ASP A 165 1.84 -9.02 6.69
C ASP A 165 3.11 -8.94 5.83
N ASP A 166 3.21 -9.81 4.84
CA ASP A 166 4.36 -9.95 3.94
C ASP A 166 4.23 -9.12 2.65
N ILE A 167 3.12 -8.40 2.49
CA ILE A 167 2.86 -7.51 1.34
C ILE A 167 3.15 -6.06 1.69
N MET A 168 2.59 -5.55 2.81
CA MET A 168 2.78 -4.18 3.27
C MET A 168 3.27 -4.14 4.71
N PRO A 169 4.15 -3.20 5.09
CA PRO A 169 4.53 -3.01 6.48
C PRO A 169 3.38 -2.46 7.32
N TRP A 170 3.15 -3.03 8.50
CA TRP A 170 2.13 -2.55 9.43
C TRP A 170 2.35 -1.11 9.91
N THR A 171 3.57 -0.59 9.77
CA THR A 171 3.94 0.80 10.08
C THR A 171 3.18 1.80 9.23
N GLU A 172 2.78 1.42 8.02
CA GLU A 172 1.96 2.24 7.12
C GLU A 172 0.58 2.52 7.71
N SER A 173 -0.06 1.54 8.36
CA SER A 173 -1.34 1.75 9.04
C SER A 173 -1.20 2.67 10.26
N ILE A 174 -0.08 2.62 10.97
CA ILE A 174 0.19 3.58 12.06
C ILE A 174 0.37 4.99 11.50
N ALA A 175 1.15 5.15 10.44
CA ALA A 175 1.35 6.45 9.79
C ALA A 175 0.02 7.03 9.29
N MET A 176 -0.78 6.21 8.61
CA MET A 176 -2.12 6.57 8.13
C MET A 176 -3.04 7.03 9.26
N SER A 177 -3.08 6.29 10.38
CA SER A 177 -3.93 6.63 11.51
C SER A 177 -3.53 7.94 12.20
N LYS A 178 -2.25 8.29 12.19
CA LYS A 178 -1.75 9.57 12.75
C LYS A 178 -2.02 10.76 11.83
N ALA A 179 -2.26 10.54 10.55
CA ALA A 179 -2.46 11.58 9.55
C ALA A 179 -3.90 12.10 9.49
N VAL A 180 -4.87 11.44 10.13
CA VAL A 180 -6.28 11.85 10.13
C VAL A 180 -6.76 12.18 11.54
N PRO A 181 -7.71 13.15 11.70
CA PRO A 181 -8.14 13.64 13.02
C PRO A 181 -8.68 12.54 13.94
N HIS A 182 -9.45 11.60 13.39
CA HIS A 182 -10.10 10.52 14.15
C HIS A 182 -9.56 9.15 13.72
N GLY A 183 -8.24 9.05 13.60
CA GLY A 183 -7.54 7.83 13.17
C GLY A 183 -7.10 6.95 14.33
N ARG A 184 -7.31 5.65 14.20
CA ARG A 184 -6.80 4.62 15.12
C ARG A 184 -6.18 3.49 14.32
N ALA A 185 -5.04 2.97 14.78
CA ALA A 185 -4.44 1.76 14.25
C ALA A 185 -4.73 0.58 15.18
N MET A 186 -5.08 -0.57 14.61
CA MET A 186 -5.18 -1.85 15.30
C MET A 186 -4.17 -2.80 14.70
N ILE A 187 -3.07 -3.03 15.42
CA ILE A 187 -2.02 -3.95 14.98
C ILE A 187 -2.23 -5.30 15.65
N VAL A 188 -2.40 -6.34 14.83
CA VAL A 188 -2.75 -7.70 15.27
C VAL A 188 -1.53 -8.61 15.08
N PRO A 189 -0.93 -9.10 16.19
CA PRO A 189 0.21 -10.01 16.11
C PRO A 189 -0.17 -11.32 15.41
N GLY A 190 0.73 -11.79 14.53
CA GLY A 190 0.56 -13.05 13.81
C GLY A 190 -0.45 -13.00 12.65
N LEU A 191 -1.15 -11.89 12.45
CA LEU A 191 -2.02 -11.72 11.29
C LEU A 191 -1.15 -11.47 10.06
N ARG A 192 -1.34 -12.29 9.04
CA ARG A 192 -0.73 -12.15 7.72
C ARG A 192 -1.63 -11.33 6.80
N HIS A 193 -1.23 -11.21 5.55
CA HIS A 193 -2.06 -10.54 4.55
C HIS A 193 -3.37 -11.31 4.32
N ILE A 194 -4.42 -10.60 3.88
CA ILE A 194 -5.77 -11.17 3.71
C ILE A 194 -5.74 -12.37 2.75
N GLY A 195 -6.42 -13.44 3.15
CA GLY A 195 -6.57 -14.66 2.36
C GLY A 195 -5.66 -15.80 2.76
N GLU A 196 -4.75 -15.60 3.71
CA GLU A 196 -3.93 -16.69 4.25
C GLU A 196 -4.44 -17.14 5.63
N GLU A 197 -4.52 -18.46 5.83
CA GLU A 197 -4.82 -19.04 7.14
C GLU A 197 -3.70 -18.70 8.12
N SER A 198 -4.06 -18.04 9.22
CA SER A 198 -3.13 -17.68 10.29
C SER A 198 -3.54 -18.41 11.57
N HIS A 199 -2.59 -19.01 12.25
CA HIS A 199 -2.79 -19.51 13.62
C HIS A 199 -2.72 -18.33 14.60
N LEU A 200 -3.84 -17.59 14.72
CA LEU A 200 -3.92 -16.42 15.58
C LEU A 200 -4.00 -16.84 17.05
N SER A 201 -3.24 -16.15 17.90
CA SER A 201 -3.35 -16.22 19.35
C SER A 201 -4.73 -15.77 19.84
N LEU A 202 -5.10 -16.09 21.08
CA LEU A 202 -6.35 -15.61 21.68
C LEU A 202 -6.40 -14.07 21.72
N ASP A 203 -5.29 -13.41 22.06
CA ASP A 203 -5.19 -11.93 22.04
C ASP A 203 -5.47 -11.36 20.65
N ALA A 204 -4.87 -11.95 19.60
CA ALA A 204 -5.13 -11.54 18.23
C ALA A 204 -6.60 -11.69 17.82
N LYS A 205 -7.24 -12.81 18.21
CA LYS A 205 -8.67 -13.04 17.98
C LYS A 205 -9.54 -12.01 18.71
N LEU A 206 -9.22 -11.68 19.96
CA LEU A 206 -9.92 -10.66 20.74
C LEU A 206 -9.80 -9.27 20.09
N LYS A 207 -8.64 -8.92 19.54
CA LYS A 207 -8.47 -7.68 18.76
C LYS A 207 -9.35 -7.65 17.52
N LEU A 208 -9.47 -8.76 16.78
CA LEU A 208 -10.38 -8.82 15.62
C LEU A 208 -11.85 -8.70 16.04
N VAL A 209 -12.25 -9.30 17.16
CA VAL A 209 -13.59 -9.10 17.75
C VAL A 209 -13.82 -7.64 18.11
N ALA A 210 -12.81 -6.96 18.68
CA ALA A 210 -12.91 -5.53 18.98
C ALA A 210 -13.09 -4.66 17.72
N VAL A 211 -12.43 -5.02 16.59
CA VAL A 211 -12.66 -4.38 15.29
C VAL A 211 -14.11 -4.58 14.83
N ALA A 212 -14.59 -5.82 14.86
CA ALA A 212 -15.98 -6.11 14.49
C ALA A 212 -16.98 -5.34 15.35
N ARG A 213 -16.76 -5.27 16.67
CA ARG A 213 -17.58 -4.49 17.59
C ARG A 213 -17.56 -3.00 17.24
N ALA A 214 -16.40 -2.42 17.01
CA ALA A 214 -16.29 -1.01 16.60
C ALA A 214 -17.09 -0.71 15.32
N LEU A 215 -17.08 -1.63 14.35
CA LEU A 215 -17.88 -1.50 13.12
C LEU A 215 -19.38 -1.51 13.42
N LEU A 216 -19.84 -2.40 14.31
CA LEU A 216 -21.24 -2.49 14.72
C LEU A 216 -21.67 -1.23 15.49
N ASP A 217 -20.83 -0.76 16.42
CA ASP A 217 -21.08 0.46 17.19
C ASP A 217 -21.22 1.69 16.26
N TRP A 218 -20.35 1.80 15.23
CA TRP A 218 -20.48 2.85 14.23
C TRP A 218 -21.73 2.73 13.36
N ARG A 219 -22.08 1.51 12.95
CA ARG A 219 -23.33 1.26 12.20
C ARG A 219 -24.55 1.71 13.00
N ASP A 220 -24.58 1.39 14.27
CA ASP A 220 -25.74 1.62 15.14
C ASP A 220 -25.76 3.04 15.73
N GLY A 221 -24.78 3.88 15.38
CA GLY A 221 -24.68 5.26 15.87
C GLY A 221 -24.27 5.36 17.34
N VAL A 222 -23.82 4.25 17.93
CA VAL A 222 -23.27 4.21 19.29
C VAL A 222 -21.82 4.69 19.21
N HIS A 223 -21.65 6.02 19.08
CA HIS A 223 -20.31 6.60 19.10
C HIS A 223 -19.79 6.64 20.54
N ALA A 224 -18.85 5.77 20.86
CA ALA A 224 -17.91 6.12 21.91
C ALA A 224 -17.12 7.33 21.34
N THR A 225 -17.48 8.53 21.77
CA THR A 225 -16.67 9.74 21.58
C THR A 225 -15.28 9.41 22.10
N PRO A 226 -14.20 9.72 21.35
CA PRO A 226 -12.85 9.44 21.78
C PRO A 226 -12.47 10.14 23.07
#